data_cd4dd73d190f1f1af2a1e24d19fc4b61
#
_entry.id   cd4dd73d190f1f1af2a1e24d19fc4b61
#
_cell.length_a   1.000
_cell.length_b   1.000
_cell.length_c   1.000
_cell.angle_alpha   90.00
_cell.angle_beta   90.00
_cell.angle_gamma   90.00
#
_symmetry.space_group_name_H-M   'P 1'
#
loop_
_entity.id
_entity.type
_entity.pdbx_description
1 polymer ?
#
loop_
_entity_poly.entity_id
_entity_poly.type
_entity_poly.pdbx_seq_one_letter_code
_entity_poly.pdbx_strand_id
1 'polypeptide(L)'
;MDALMITCLFLFLLFFAIFLKEAYRYSVEKEKLLNHVHDATGRRGYEVRKRETSTQKWIKKLLKQSDDYAQLGQRINFFSESHEVEDWLLKAGRPFDLTVERFQGTKILLALIGFIIGVFFFVLGFPFATYGLLVWPMAGYFLPIILLKNRARERQNQLRYDLPEFLDTVSVTLQAGVSLDQSLRAVIQFFPGPLQEEFSRFNQELDLGVPREKAYEQLLRRNDNPEFQMLIKALIQGMRLGVPIAVTFKIQSENMRRIRKELIKEKAAKASPKVTLITTFVVAPTAIALIGGLMVLNILESTTMFSDMLTK
;
A
#
# COMPACT_ATOMS: atom_id res chain seq x y z
N MET A 1 -36.33 21.13 -4.85
CA MET A 1 -35.04 21.58 -4.31
C MET A 1 -34.20 20.41 -3.80
N ASP A 2 -34.85 19.36 -3.30
CA ASP A 2 -34.15 18.23 -2.62
C ASP A 2 -33.32 17.36 -3.57
N ALA A 3 -33.77 17.11 -4.80
CA ALA A 3 -33.01 16.30 -5.77
C ALA A 3 -31.69 16.98 -6.21
N LEU A 4 -31.68 18.30 -6.35
CA LEU A 4 -30.48 19.08 -6.69
C LEU A 4 -29.46 19.09 -5.53
N MET A 5 -29.95 19.17 -4.30
CA MET A 5 -29.09 19.08 -3.11
C MET A 5 -28.48 17.68 -2.95
N ILE A 6 -29.24 16.62 -3.24
CA ILE A 6 -28.76 15.22 -3.19
C ILE A 6 -27.68 14.99 -4.24
N THR A 7 -27.86 15.47 -5.46
CA THR A 7 -26.85 15.34 -6.53
C THR A 7 -25.59 16.14 -6.24
N CYS A 8 -25.69 17.36 -5.69
CA CYS A 8 -24.53 18.15 -5.26
C CYS A 8 -23.77 17.49 -4.12
N LEU A 9 -24.45 16.88 -3.15
CA LEU A 9 -23.81 16.19 -2.05
C LEU A 9 -23.11 14.93 -2.54
N PHE A 10 -23.75 14.14 -3.41
CA PHE A 10 -23.15 12.93 -3.99
C PHE A 10 -21.89 13.28 -4.79
N LEU A 11 -21.94 14.33 -5.60
CA LEU A 11 -20.78 14.87 -6.32
C LEU A 11 -19.68 15.35 -5.35
N PHE A 12 -20.03 16.04 -4.27
CA PHE A 12 -19.07 16.50 -3.27
C PHE A 12 -18.38 15.31 -2.57
N LEU A 13 -19.14 14.30 -2.13
CA LEU A 13 -18.58 13.08 -1.51
C LEU A 13 -17.70 12.30 -2.47
N LEU A 14 -18.09 12.21 -3.74
CA LEU A 14 -17.31 11.54 -4.78
C LEU A 14 -16.01 12.33 -5.07
N PHE A 15 -16.07 13.64 -5.19
CA PHE A 15 -14.89 14.50 -5.33
C PHE A 15 -13.98 14.44 -4.10
N PHE A 16 -14.55 14.43 -2.89
CA PHE A 16 -13.80 14.33 -1.65
C PHE A 16 -13.13 12.97 -1.50
N ALA A 17 -13.78 11.87 -1.88
CA ALA A 17 -13.18 10.54 -1.91
C ALA A 17 -12.05 10.43 -2.94
N ILE A 18 -12.22 11.04 -4.13
CA ILE A 18 -11.17 11.13 -5.16
C ILE A 18 -10.01 11.99 -4.65
N PHE A 19 -10.28 13.12 -4.03
CA PHE A 19 -9.27 13.99 -3.44
C PHE A 19 -8.46 13.30 -2.35
N LEU A 20 -9.11 12.59 -1.43
CA LEU A 20 -8.44 11.79 -0.39
C LEU A 20 -7.57 10.68 -1.01
N LYS A 21 -8.07 10.01 -2.03
CA LYS A 21 -7.31 8.99 -2.77
C LYS A 21 -6.09 9.58 -3.47
N GLU A 22 -6.24 10.75 -4.09
CA GLU A 22 -5.16 11.42 -4.81
C GLU A 22 -4.14 12.06 -3.86
N ALA A 23 -4.58 12.64 -2.74
CA ALA A 23 -3.72 13.17 -1.69
C ALA A 23 -2.90 12.04 -1.02
N TYR A 24 -3.51 10.87 -0.80
CA TYR A 24 -2.80 9.70 -0.32
C TYR A 24 -1.78 9.19 -1.35
N ARG A 25 -2.17 9.13 -2.63
CA ARG A 25 -1.27 8.73 -3.73
C ARG A 25 -0.09 9.69 -3.88
N TYR A 26 -0.34 10.99 -3.79
CA TYR A 26 0.69 12.04 -3.82
C TYR A 26 1.67 11.91 -2.66
N SER A 27 1.21 11.63 -1.45
CA SER A 27 2.07 11.42 -0.27
C SER A 27 2.99 10.22 -0.45
N VAL A 28 2.48 9.12 -0.97
CA VAL A 28 3.25 7.88 -1.24
C VAL A 28 4.22 8.08 -2.40
N GLU A 29 3.82 8.79 -3.44
CA GLU A 29 4.67 9.05 -4.62
C GLU A 29 5.80 10.04 -4.32
N LYS A 30 5.54 11.05 -3.48
CA LYS A 30 6.56 11.98 -2.97
C LYS A 30 7.61 11.27 -2.12
N GLU A 31 7.21 10.30 -1.30
CA GLU A 31 8.14 9.50 -0.50
C GLU A 31 9.01 8.60 -1.39
N LYS A 32 8.43 8.04 -2.46
CA LYS A 32 9.17 7.25 -3.48
C LYS A 32 10.16 8.08 -4.27
N LEU A 33 9.79 9.30 -4.67
CA LEU A 33 10.69 10.23 -5.37
C LEU A 33 11.84 10.68 -4.47
N LEU A 34 11.57 10.99 -3.20
CA LEU A 34 12.61 11.35 -2.24
C LEU A 34 13.60 10.22 -2.00
N ASN A 35 13.12 8.96 -1.94
CA ASN A 35 13.99 7.79 -1.82
C ASN A 35 14.82 7.57 -3.10
N HIS A 36 14.24 7.76 -4.29
CA HIS A 36 14.98 7.65 -5.57
C HIS A 36 16.04 8.74 -5.75
N VAL A 37 15.76 9.98 -5.30
CA VAL A 37 16.73 11.07 -5.33
C VAL A 37 17.86 10.84 -4.33
N HIS A 38 17.58 10.22 -3.17
CA HIS A 38 18.62 9.81 -2.21
C HIS A 38 19.52 8.70 -2.75
N ASP A 39 18.98 7.74 -3.47
CA ASP A 39 19.74 6.68 -4.13
C ASP A 39 20.62 7.21 -5.28
N ALA A 40 20.12 8.18 -6.05
CA ALA A 40 20.85 8.79 -7.16
C ALA A 40 22.01 9.71 -6.71
N THR A 41 21.96 10.25 -5.47
CA THR A 41 22.97 11.19 -4.97
C THR A 41 24.14 10.52 -4.25
N GLY A 42 24.26 9.19 -4.27
CA GLY A 42 25.48 8.46 -3.84
C GLY A 42 25.84 8.58 -2.35
N ARG A 43 24.96 9.06 -1.50
CA ARG A 43 25.15 9.08 -0.06
C ARG A 43 24.74 7.78 0.61
N ARG A 44 25.36 6.69 0.16
CA ARG A 44 25.43 5.43 0.93
C ARG A 44 26.30 5.69 2.15
N GLY A 45 25.73 5.78 3.34
CA GLY A 45 26.54 5.73 4.54
C GLY A 45 26.20 6.69 5.68
N TYR A 46 25.00 7.25 5.73
CA TYR A 46 24.57 7.90 6.96
C TYR A 46 23.33 7.19 7.49
N GLU A 47 23.43 6.70 8.73
CA GLU A 47 22.28 6.37 9.54
C GLU A 47 21.24 7.47 9.37
N VAL A 48 20.18 7.19 8.63
CA VAL A 48 18.99 8.01 8.66
C VAL A 48 18.41 7.82 10.05
N ARG A 49 18.94 8.59 10.99
CA ARG A 49 18.30 8.88 12.27
C ARG A 49 16.92 9.41 11.86
N LYS A 50 15.95 8.52 11.82
CA LYS A 50 14.57 8.79 11.44
C LYS A 50 14.11 9.95 12.33
N ARG A 51 14.22 11.18 11.79
CA ARG A 51 13.70 12.37 12.47
C ARG A 51 12.21 12.08 12.65
N GLU A 52 11.81 11.79 13.88
CA GLU A 52 10.39 11.58 14.21
C GLU A 52 9.64 12.83 13.72
N THR A 53 8.92 12.66 12.64
CA THR A 53 8.07 13.71 12.09
C THR A 53 7.06 14.10 13.16
N SER A 54 6.69 15.36 13.25
CA SER A 54 5.71 15.87 14.23
C SER A 54 4.43 15.01 14.27
N THR A 55 4.01 14.50 13.13
CA THR A 55 2.92 13.53 12.97
C THR A 55 3.16 12.21 13.72
N GLN A 56 4.40 11.70 13.78
CA GLN A 56 4.73 10.47 14.51
C GLN A 56 4.62 10.67 16.03
N LYS A 57 4.95 11.84 16.53
CA LYS A 57 4.78 12.19 17.95
C LYS A 57 3.30 12.25 18.35
N TRP A 58 2.46 12.83 17.51
CA TRP A 58 1.01 12.85 17.69
C TRP A 58 0.40 11.46 17.66
N ILE A 59 0.81 10.63 16.72
CA ILE A 59 0.36 9.22 16.63
C ILE A 59 0.78 8.44 17.87
N LYS A 60 2.04 8.56 18.33
CA LYS A 60 2.50 7.93 19.58
C LYS A 60 1.71 8.40 20.81
N LYS A 61 1.32 9.68 20.87
CA LYS A 61 0.50 10.23 21.96
C LYS A 61 -0.93 9.66 21.94
N LEU A 62 -1.54 9.57 20.75
CA LEU A 62 -2.86 8.93 20.57
C LEU A 62 -2.80 7.43 20.90
N LEU A 63 -1.73 6.74 20.51
CA LEU A 63 -1.53 5.33 20.83
C LEU A 63 -1.35 5.07 22.33
N LYS A 64 -0.74 6.00 23.07
CA LYS A 64 -0.63 5.90 24.52
C LYS A 64 -1.99 6.09 25.23
N GLN A 65 -2.87 6.89 24.64
CA GLN A 65 -4.21 7.12 25.18
C GLN A 65 -5.19 5.98 24.82
N SER A 66 -4.85 5.11 23.86
CA SER A 66 -5.65 3.95 23.48
C SER A 66 -5.53 2.77 24.46
N ASP A 67 -4.57 2.78 25.37
CA ASP A 67 -4.39 1.72 26.37
C ASP A 67 -5.61 1.63 27.31
N ASP A 68 -6.26 2.75 27.62
CA ASP A 68 -7.46 2.79 28.47
C ASP A 68 -8.71 2.16 27.80
N TYR A 69 -8.73 2.14 26.46
CA TYR A 69 -9.85 1.59 25.66
C TYR A 69 -9.56 0.19 25.11
N ALA A 70 -8.40 -0.40 25.40
CA ALA A 70 -7.98 -1.70 24.90
C ALA A 70 -8.93 -2.82 25.33
N GLN A 71 -9.44 -2.78 26.58
CA GLN A 71 -10.39 -3.77 27.09
C GLN A 71 -11.75 -3.74 26.40
N LEU A 72 -12.23 -2.54 26.02
CA LEU A 72 -13.46 -2.39 25.25
C LEU A 72 -13.27 -2.85 23.81
N GLY A 73 -12.06 -2.67 23.25
CA GLY A 73 -11.68 -3.09 21.91
C GLY A 73 -11.70 -4.59 21.70
N GLN A 74 -11.38 -5.35 22.71
CA GLN A 74 -11.43 -6.81 22.66
C GLN A 74 -12.86 -7.39 22.60
N ARG A 75 -13.85 -6.65 23.08
CA ARG A 75 -15.26 -7.08 23.06
C ARG A 75 -15.98 -6.78 21.74
N ILE A 76 -15.49 -5.82 20.96
CA ILE A 76 -16.10 -5.39 19.69
C ILE A 76 -15.17 -5.73 18.53
N ASN A 77 -15.18 -6.98 18.09
CA ASN A 77 -14.31 -7.50 17.03
C ASN A 77 -15.03 -7.62 15.68
N PHE A 78 -15.67 -6.56 15.19
CA PHE A 78 -16.25 -6.54 13.86
C PHE A 78 -15.12 -6.50 12.79
N PHE A 79 -15.05 -7.52 11.90
CA PHE A 79 -14.09 -7.62 10.78
C PHE A 79 -12.59 -7.56 11.13
N SER A 80 -12.20 -7.83 12.37
CA SER A 80 -10.79 -7.90 12.74
C SER A 80 -10.62 -8.77 13.99
N GLU A 81 -10.61 -10.08 13.79
CA GLU A 81 -10.27 -11.04 14.84
C GLU A 81 -8.84 -10.79 15.32
N SER A 82 -8.59 -11.05 16.60
CA SER A 82 -7.27 -10.81 17.23
C SER A 82 -6.15 -11.52 16.48
N HIS A 83 -6.42 -12.71 15.94
CA HIS A 83 -5.46 -13.49 15.15
C HIS A 83 -5.13 -12.83 13.79
N GLU A 84 -6.13 -12.31 13.07
CA GLU A 84 -5.92 -11.59 11.80
C GLU A 84 -5.14 -10.29 12.00
N VAL A 85 -5.44 -9.56 13.08
CA VAL A 85 -4.73 -8.33 13.44
C VAL A 85 -3.27 -8.63 13.77
N GLU A 86 -3.00 -9.72 14.50
CA GLU A 86 -1.64 -10.16 14.80
C GLU A 86 -0.86 -10.46 13.51
N ASP A 87 -1.48 -11.18 12.57
CA ASP A 87 -0.88 -11.49 11.27
C ASP A 87 -0.58 -10.21 10.47
N TRP A 88 -1.51 -9.26 10.43
CA TRP A 88 -1.26 -7.98 9.73
C TRP A 88 -0.19 -7.14 10.40
N LEU A 89 -0.11 -7.13 11.73
CA LEU A 89 0.94 -6.46 12.48
C LEU A 89 2.31 -7.09 12.23
N LEU A 90 2.39 -8.43 12.20
CA LEU A 90 3.63 -9.14 11.86
C LEU A 90 4.09 -8.79 10.45
N LYS A 91 3.19 -8.86 9.46
CA LYS A 91 3.48 -8.55 8.05
C LYS A 91 3.80 -7.07 7.83
N ALA A 92 3.24 -6.18 8.62
CA ALA A 92 3.56 -4.75 8.62
C ALA A 92 4.88 -4.41 9.35
N GLY A 93 5.52 -5.39 10.01
CA GLY A 93 6.75 -5.18 10.78
C GLY A 93 6.53 -4.50 12.12
N ARG A 94 5.36 -4.65 12.72
CA ARG A 94 4.96 -4.02 14.00
C ARG A 94 5.26 -2.52 14.02
N PRO A 95 4.60 -1.72 13.17
CA PRO A 95 4.83 -0.30 13.14
C PRO A 95 4.53 0.30 14.52
N PHE A 96 5.44 1.14 15.03
CA PHE A 96 5.33 1.80 16.34
C PHE A 96 5.24 0.86 17.56
N ASP A 97 5.74 -0.39 17.46
CA ASP A 97 5.63 -1.43 18.50
C ASP A 97 4.17 -1.68 18.92
N LEU A 98 3.24 -1.58 17.94
CA LEU A 98 1.83 -1.81 18.15
C LEU A 98 1.58 -3.27 18.56
N THR A 99 0.96 -3.45 19.72
CA THR A 99 0.37 -4.72 20.13
C THR A 99 -1.06 -4.85 19.60
N VAL A 100 -1.58 -6.07 19.54
CA VAL A 100 -2.98 -6.33 19.13
C VAL A 100 -3.95 -5.52 19.98
N GLU A 101 -3.72 -5.45 21.28
CA GLU A 101 -4.56 -4.73 22.24
C GLU A 101 -4.59 -3.22 21.96
N ARG A 102 -3.42 -2.61 21.74
CA ARG A 102 -3.32 -1.19 21.39
C ARG A 102 -3.99 -0.86 20.06
N PHE A 103 -3.87 -1.76 19.09
CA PHE A 103 -4.56 -1.59 17.82
C PHE A 103 -6.09 -1.66 17.96
N GLN A 104 -6.59 -2.60 18.78
CA GLN A 104 -8.02 -2.68 19.10
C GLN A 104 -8.51 -1.41 19.78
N GLY A 105 -7.77 -0.90 20.79
CA GLY A 105 -8.08 0.38 21.45
C GLY A 105 -8.07 1.56 20.48
N THR A 106 -7.13 1.61 19.55
CA THR A 106 -7.04 2.69 18.55
C THR A 106 -8.27 2.73 17.64
N LYS A 107 -8.82 1.59 17.24
CA LYS A 107 -10.06 1.53 16.43
C LYS A 107 -11.24 2.17 17.15
N ILE A 108 -11.43 1.84 18.44
CA ILE A 108 -12.53 2.38 19.24
C ILE A 108 -12.34 3.88 19.47
N LEU A 109 -11.13 4.29 19.81
CA LEU A 109 -10.83 5.71 20.02
C LEU A 109 -11.13 6.53 18.76
N LEU A 110 -10.71 6.05 17.58
CA LEU A 110 -11.01 6.72 16.31
C LEU A 110 -12.49 6.68 15.94
N ALA A 111 -13.20 5.59 16.26
CA ALA A 111 -14.65 5.51 16.08
C ALA A 111 -15.38 6.52 16.99
N LEU A 112 -14.93 6.67 18.25
CA LEU A 112 -15.48 7.63 19.22
C LEU A 112 -15.22 9.08 18.76
N ILE A 113 -14.03 9.38 18.29
CA ILE A 113 -13.72 10.69 17.69
C ILE A 113 -14.62 10.94 16.47
N GLY A 114 -14.80 9.95 15.61
CA GLY A 114 -15.72 10.04 14.47
C GLY A 114 -17.16 10.32 14.92
N PHE A 115 -17.62 9.67 15.98
CA PHE A 115 -18.95 9.91 16.55
C PHE A 115 -19.10 11.35 17.06
N ILE A 116 -18.12 11.87 17.80
CA ILE A 116 -18.12 13.26 18.29
C ILE A 116 -18.17 14.24 17.12
N ILE A 117 -17.41 14.00 16.05
CA ILE A 117 -17.44 14.80 14.83
C ILE A 117 -18.83 14.73 14.18
N GLY A 118 -19.43 13.54 14.08
CA GLY A 118 -20.77 13.35 13.54
C GLY A 118 -21.83 14.14 14.32
N VAL A 119 -21.79 14.08 15.66
CA VAL A 119 -22.67 14.85 16.55
C VAL A 119 -22.46 16.36 16.38
N PHE A 120 -21.22 16.81 16.26
CA PHE A 120 -20.91 18.22 16.04
C PHE A 120 -21.54 18.75 14.75
N PHE A 121 -21.43 18.02 13.62
CA PHE A 121 -22.08 18.39 12.37
C PHE A 121 -23.62 18.32 12.46
N PHE A 122 -24.15 17.38 13.26
CA PHE A 122 -25.59 17.27 13.48
C PHE A 122 -26.13 18.50 14.24
N VAL A 123 -25.44 18.95 15.30
CA VAL A 123 -25.82 20.14 16.08
C VAL A 123 -25.72 21.42 15.26
N LEU A 124 -24.76 21.50 14.33
CA LEU A 124 -24.63 22.65 13.40
C LEU A 124 -25.75 22.70 12.33
N GLY A 125 -26.64 21.70 12.26
CA GLY A 125 -27.75 21.70 11.31
C GLY A 125 -27.34 21.49 9.85
N PHE A 126 -26.19 20.88 9.58
CA PHE A 126 -25.77 20.59 8.22
C PHE A 126 -26.77 19.65 7.54
N PRO A 127 -27.15 19.90 6.27
CA PRO A 127 -27.99 18.98 5.52
C PRO A 127 -27.28 17.63 5.43
N PHE A 128 -28.03 16.54 5.71
CA PHE A 128 -27.51 15.14 5.79
C PHE A 128 -26.67 14.79 7.03
N ALA A 129 -26.58 15.66 8.04
CA ALA A 129 -25.89 15.35 9.29
C ALA A 129 -26.41 14.08 9.97
N THR A 130 -27.68 13.72 9.76
CA THR A 130 -28.29 12.48 10.24
C THR A 130 -27.58 11.24 9.69
N TYR A 131 -27.22 11.23 8.40
CA TYR A 131 -26.40 10.15 7.81
C TYR A 131 -24.95 10.22 8.28
N GLY A 132 -24.43 11.42 8.51
CA GLY A 132 -23.09 11.64 9.04
C GLY A 132 -22.89 11.01 10.41
N LEU A 133 -23.92 10.99 11.27
CA LEU A 133 -23.87 10.37 12.57
C LEU A 133 -23.50 8.87 12.53
N LEU A 134 -23.83 8.18 11.46
CA LEU A 134 -23.51 6.76 11.23
C LEU A 134 -22.23 6.56 10.41
N VAL A 135 -22.01 7.41 9.43
CA VAL A 135 -20.87 7.29 8.50
C VAL A 135 -19.53 7.64 9.16
N TRP A 136 -19.48 8.69 10.00
CA TRP A 136 -18.25 9.14 10.65
C TRP A 136 -17.65 8.11 11.63
N PRO A 137 -18.42 7.50 12.55
CA PRO A 137 -17.89 6.46 13.43
C PRO A 137 -17.45 5.22 12.65
N MET A 138 -18.21 4.85 11.63
CA MET A 138 -17.86 3.72 10.76
C MET A 138 -16.55 3.97 10.01
N ALA A 139 -16.37 5.17 9.44
CA ALA A 139 -15.13 5.57 8.80
C ALA A 139 -13.95 5.55 9.81
N GLY A 140 -14.13 6.07 11.01
CA GLY A 140 -13.13 6.03 12.09
C GLY A 140 -12.72 4.61 12.48
N TYR A 141 -13.66 3.68 12.48
CA TYR A 141 -13.39 2.27 12.78
C TYR A 141 -12.60 1.56 11.67
N PHE A 142 -12.98 1.77 10.41
CA PHE A 142 -12.35 1.09 9.26
C PHE A 142 -11.00 1.71 8.85
N LEU A 143 -10.81 3.00 9.11
CA LEU A 143 -9.59 3.72 8.71
C LEU A 143 -8.29 3.03 9.20
N PRO A 144 -8.10 2.71 10.49
CA PRO A 144 -6.87 2.07 10.96
C PRO A 144 -6.67 0.67 10.36
N ILE A 145 -7.74 -0.07 10.09
CA ILE A 145 -7.67 -1.40 9.45
C ILE A 145 -7.12 -1.28 8.04
N ILE A 146 -7.66 -0.34 7.25
CA ILE A 146 -7.21 -0.09 5.88
C ILE A 146 -5.76 0.37 5.87
N LEU A 147 -5.38 1.28 6.77
CA LEU A 147 -4.01 1.77 6.87
C LEU A 147 -3.02 0.66 7.23
N LEU A 148 -3.37 -0.22 8.17
CA LEU A 148 -2.52 -1.34 8.56
C LEU A 148 -2.35 -2.35 7.41
N LYS A 149 -3.46 -2.73 6.74
CA LYS A 149 -3.43 -3.62 5.57
C LYS A 149 -2.59 -3.04 4.43
N ASN A 150 -2.73 -1.75 4.16
CA ASN A 150 -1.95 -1.08 3.12
C ASN A 150 -0.46 -1.05 3.48
N ARG A 151 -0.13 -0.80 4.75
CA ARG A 151 1.26 -0.81 5.22
C ARG A 151 1.89 -2.21 5.15
N ALA A 152 1.14 -3.24 5.55
CA ALA A 152 1.57 -4.62 5.39
C ALA A 152 1.84 -4.96 3.93
N ARG A 153 0.92 -4.61 3.03
CA ARG A 153 1.06 -4.82 1.59
C ARG A 153 2.26 -4.08 1.00
N GLU A 154 2.46 -2.82 1.36
CA GLU A 154 3.59 -2.02 0.88
C GLU A 154 4.93 -2.61 1.33
N ARG A 155 5.02 -3.05 2.60
CA ARG A 155 6.22 -3.73 3.14
C ARG A 155 6.52 -5.03 2.39
N GLN A 156 5.50 -5.85 2.12
CA GLN A 156 5.66 -7.09 1.35
C GLN A 156 6.04 -6.82 -0.12
N ASN A 157 5.53 -5.75 -0.72
CA ASN A 157 5.91 -5.32 -2.07
C ASN A 157 7.37 -4.84 -2.13
N GLN A 158 7.85 -4.14 -1.09
CA GLN A 158 9.24 -3.70 -1.01
C GLN A 158 10.18 -4.91 -0.90
N LEU A 159 9.85 -5.90 -0.07
CA LEU A 159 10.57 -7.18 -0.03
C LEU A 159 10.69 -7.80 -1.42
N ARG A 160 9.59 -7.86 -2.16
CA ARG A 160 9.56 -8.40 -3.52
C ARG A 160 10.47 -7.64 -4.48
N TYR A 161 10.54 -6.33 -4.32
CA TYR A 161 11.33 -5.47 -5.20
C TYR A 161 12.84 -5.67 -5.01
N ASP A 162 13.29 -5.78 -3.77
CA ASP A 162 14.71 -5.85 -3.41
C ASP A 162 15.28 -7.27 -3.51
N LEU A 163 14.40 -8.29 -3.46
CA LEU A 163 14.78 -9.69 -3.40
C LEU A 163 15.70 -10.17 -4.55
N PRO A 164 15.44 -9.86 -5.84
CA PRO A 164 16.28 -10.36 -6.93
C PRO A 164 17.74 -9.87 -6.84
N GLU A 165 17.94 -8.57 -6.56
CA GLU A 165 19.27 -7.98 -6.45
C GLU A 165 20.02 -8.52 -5.23
N PHE A 166 19.31 -8.72 -4.12
CA PHE A 166 19.83 -9.36 -2.92
C PHE A 166 20.32 -10.77 -3.21
N LEU A 167 19.51 -11.58 -3.90
CA LEU A 167 19.86 -12.97 -4.25
C LEU A 167 21.08 -13.03 -5.17
N ASP A 168 21.16 -12.14 -6.14
CA ASP A 168 22.33 -12.04 -7.02
C ASP A 168 23.61 -11.77 -6.22
N THR A 169 23.56 -10.77 -5.34
CA THR A 169 24.71 -10.37 -4.52
C THR A 169 25.15 -11.50 -3.57
N VAL A 170 24.19 -12.14 -2.90
CA VAL A 170 24.48 -13.31 -2.03
C VAL A 170 25.02 -14.47 -2.85
N SER A 171 24.46 -14.76 -4.03
CA SER A 171 24.95 -15.83 -4.91
C SER A 171 26.42 -15.64 -5.30
N VAL A 172 26.82 -14.43 -5.63
CA VAL A 172 28.21 -14.09 -5.99
C VAL A 172 29.15 -14.28 -4.79
N THR A 173 28.76 -13.83 -3.59
CA THR A 173 29.57 -14.01 -2.38
C THR A 173 29.73 -15.46 -1.97
N LEU A 174 28.68 -16.27 -2.13
CA LEU A 174 28.73 -17.71 -1.89
C LEU A 174 29.63 -18.42 -2.90
N GLN A 175 29.63 -18.02 -4.19
CA GLN A 175 30.52 -18.57 -5.20
C GLN A 175 31.99 -18.20 -4.95
N ALA A 176 32.26 -17.09 -4.29
CA ALA A 176 33.59 -16.73 -3.82
C ALA A 176 34.07 -17.56 -2.60
N GLY A 177 33.28 -18.52 -2.12
CA GLY A 177 33.62 -19.41 -1.03
C GLY A 177 33.30 -18.88 0.37
N VAL A 178 32.61 -17.73 0.48
CA VAL A 178 32.16 -17.19 1.75
C VAL A 178 31.01 -18.03 2.30
N SER A 179 30.97 -18.27 3.62
CA SER A 179 29.88 -19.02 4.25
C SER A 179 28.54 -18.29 4.10
N LEU A 180 27.42 -19.02 4.14
CA LEU A 180 26.07 -18.43 4.03
C LEU A 180 25.83 -17.35 5.08
N ASP A 181 26.13 -17.64 6.33
CA ASP A 181 25.87 -16.71 7.44
C ASP A 181 26.66 -15.43 7.29
N GLN A 182 27.92 -15.54 6.91
CA GLN A 182 28.80 -14.38 6.66
C GLN A 182 28.34 -13.60 5.43
N SER A 183 27.94 -14.28 4.35
CA SER A 183 27.39 -13.64 3.14
C SER A 183 26.10 -12.89 3.45
N LEU A 184 25.16 -13.48 4.19
CA LEU A 184 23.93 -12.83 4.58
C LEU A 184 24.21 -11.58 5.43
N ARG A 185 25.11 -11.69 6.45
CA ARG A 185 25.46 -10.54 7.31
C ARG A 185 26.11 -9.40 6.54
N ALA A 186 26.98 -9.72 5.60
CA ALA A 186 27.69 -8.71 4.81
C ALA A 186 26.75 -8.03 3.78
N VAL A 187 25.96 -8.83 3.06
CA VAL A 187 25.14 -8.33 1.95
C VAL A 187 23.92 -7.55 2.46
N ILE A 188 23.30 -7.99 3.57
CA ILE A 188 22.06 -7.38 4.07
C ILE A 188 22.23 -5.90 4.45
N GLN A 189 23.43 -5.45 4.77
CA GLN A 189 23.73 -4.07 5.11
C GLN A 189 23.52 -3.10 3.93
N PHE A 190 23.57 -3.62 2.70
CA PHE A 190 23.37 -2.84 1.48
C PHE A 190 21.92 -2.74 1.03
N PHE A 191 21.01 -3.46 1.70
CA PHE A 191 19.57 -3.51 1.38
C PHE A 191 18.72 -2.95 2.53
N PRO A 192 18.74 -1.63 2.78
CA PRO A 192 17.97 -1.03 3.88
C PRO A 192 16.47 -1.22 3.69
N GLY A 193 15.77 -1.57 4.76
CA GLY A 193 14.31 -1.75 4.73
C GLY A 193 13.84 -3.12 5.22
N PRO A 194 12.70 -3.61 4.74
CA PRO A 194 12.10 -4.86 5.22
C PRO A 194 13.00 -6.08 5.10
N LEU A 195 13.79 -6.13 4.03
CA LEU A 195 14.73 -7.25 3.80
C LEU A 195 15.82 -7.27 4.86
N GLN A 196 16.38 -6.11 5.18
CA GLN A 196 17.37 -5.99 6.26
C GLN A 196 16.79 -6.37 7.62
N GLU A 197 15.59 -5.90 7.93
CA GLU A 197 14.93 -6.20 9.20
C GLU A 197 14.69 -7.71 9.37
N GLU A 198 14.20 -8.40 8.34
CA GLU A 198 13.90 -9.84 8.40
C GLU A 198 15.16 -10.69 8.51
N PHE A 199 16.19 -10.44 7.68
CA PHE A 199 17.42 -11.23 7.75
C PHE A 199 18.31 -10.85 8.94
N SER A 200 18.27 -9.61 9.44
CA SER A 200 18.95 -9.26 10.69
C SER A 200 18.34 -10.01 11.88
N ARG A 201 17.01 -10.09 11.93
CA ARG A 201 16.30 -10.86 12.94
C ARG A 201 16.60 -12.36 12.81
N PHE A 202 16.62 -12.89 11.60
CA PHE A 202 17.04 -14.28 11.35
C PHE A 202 18.44 -14.56 11.87
N ASN A 203 19.41 -13.67 11.60
CA ASN A 203 20.77 -13.82 12.10
C ASN A 203 20.82 -13.75 13.63
N GLN A 204 20.05 -12.85 14.26
CA GLN A 204 19.94 -12.78 15.72
C GLN A 204 19.35 -14.08 16.32
N GLU A 205 18.33 -14.65 15.70
CA GLU A 205 17.73 -15.92 16.12
C GLU A 205 18.77 -17.06 16.08
N LEU A 206 19.61 -17.10 15.03
CA LEU A 206 20.72 -18.08 14.93
C LEU A 206 21.79 -17.84 16.01
N ASP A 207 22.15 -16.58 16.30
CA ASP A 207 23.11 -16.23 17.35
C ASP A 207 22.62 -16.62 18.74
N LEU A 208 21.30 -16.60 18.96
CA LEU A 208 20.64 -17.09 20.19
C LEU A 208 20.51 -18.60 20.25
N GLY A 209 21.02 -19.35 19.23
CA GLY A 209 21.00 -20.81 19.20
C GLY A 209 19.68 -21.40 18.70
N VAL A 210 18.79 -20.64 18.11
CA VAL A 210 17.57 -21.19 17.48
C VAL A 210 17.96 -22.07 16.31
N PRO A 211 17.44 -23.31 16.21
CA PRO A 211 17.71 -24.19 15.09
C PRO A 211 17.35 -23.50 13.76
N ARG A 212 18.24 -23.64 12.78
CA ARG A 212 18.12 -22.94 11.47
C ARG A 212 16.77 -23.21 10.78
N GLU A 213 16.28 -24.43 10.86
CA GLU A 213 14.99 -24.81 10.29
C GLU A 213 13.83 -24.01 10.94
N LYS A 214 13.83 -23.89 12.26
CA LYS A 214 12.84 -23.08 13.00
C LYS A 214 12.95 -21.59 12.67
N ALA A 215 14.16 -21.07 12.50
CA ALA A 215 14.36 -19.67 12.09
C ALA A 215 13.81 -19.40 10.69
N TYR A 216 13.96 -20.33 9.74
CA TYR A 216 13.32 -20.24 8.43
C TYR A 216 11.79 -20.34 8.49
N GLU A 217 11.23 -21.20 9.33
CA GLU A 217 9.79 -21.28 9.55
C GLU A 217 9.21 -19.96 10.09
N GLN A 218 9.95 -19.29 10.98
CA GLN A 218 9.57 -17.97 11.47
C GLN A 218 9.60 -16.91 10.36
N LEU A 219 10.60 -16.94 9.47
CA LEU A 219 10.63 -16.08 8.29
C LEU A 219 9.42 -16.31 7.39
N LEU A 220 9.02 -17.57 7.16
CA LEU A 220 7.82 -17.91 6.38
C LEU A 220 6.55 -17.37 7.02
N ARG A 221 6.42 -17.50 8.33
CA ARG A 221 5.25 -17.05 9.08
C ARG A 221 5.07 -15.53 9.06
N ARG A 222 6.19 -14.78 9.11
CA ARG A 222 6.18 -13.31 9.13
C ARG A 222 5.92 -12.68 7.76
N ASN A 223 6.13 -13.42 6.67
CA ASN A 223 6.12 -12.86 5.32
C ASN A 223 5.22 -13.66 4.37
N ASP A 224 4.26 -12.97 3.75
CA ASP A 224 3.30 -13.55 2.79
C ASP A 224 3.73 -13.39 1.33
N ASN A 225 4.85 -12.73 1.10
CA ASN A 225 5.33 -12.53 -0.26
C ASN A 225 5.63 -13.88 -0.92
N PRO A 226 4.98 -14.25 -2.05
CA PRO A 226 5.11 -15.56 -2.64
C PRO A 226 6.53 -15.85 -3.12
N GLU A 227 7.24 -14.85 -3.65
CA GLU A 227 8.60 -15.01 -4.11
C GLU A 227 9.57 -15.23 -2.95
N PHE A 228 9.39 -14.49 -1.85
CA PHE A 228 10.17 -14.68 -0.63
C PHE A 228 9.91 -16.05 -0.01
N GLN A 229 8.65 -16.46 0.07
CA GLN A 229 8.31 -17.80 0.56
C GLN A 229 8.90 -18.91 -0.31
N MET A 230 8.90 -18.74 -1.63
CA MET A 230 9.50 -19.69 -2.57
C MET A 230 11.01 -19.84 -2.29
N LEU A 231 11.72 -18.72 -2.08
CA LEU A 231 13.13 -18.73 -1.69
C LEU A 231 13.36 -19.53 -0.41
N ILE A 232 12.65 -19.19 0.67
CA ILE A 232 12.87 -19.82 1.97
C ILE A 232 12.53 -21.31 1.93
N LYS A 233 11.45 -21.71 1.26
CA LYS A 233 11.09 -23.12 1.04
C LYS A 233 12.18 -23.86 0.25
N ALA A 234 12.74 -23.23 -0.80
CA ALA A 234 13.84 -23.81 -1.56
C ALA A 234 15.12 -23.98 -0.73
N LEU A 235 15.42 -23.04 0.17
CA LEU A 235 16.54 -23.15 1.09
C LEU A 235 16.35 -24.30 2.09
N ILE A 236 15.16 -24.44 2.68
CA ILE A 236 14.83 -25.56 3.57
C ILE A 236 15.00 -26.90 2.84
N GLN A 237 14.44 -27.01 1.62
CA GLN A 237 14.56 -28.22 0.81
C GLN A 237 16.00 -28.52 0.39
N GLY A 238 16.74 -27.49 -0.06
CA GLY A 238 18.14 -27.62 -0.44
C GLY A 238 19.00 -28.14 0.70
N MET A 239 18.80 -27.63 1.92
CA MET A 239 19.50 -28.12 3.11
C MET A 239 19.18 -29.58 3.43
N ARG A 240 17.91 -29.98 3.33
CA ARG A 240 17.48 -31.37 3.58
C ARG A 240 18.05 -32.35 2.56
N LEU A 241 18.19 -31.91 1.31
CA LEU A 241 18.70 -32.73 0.19
C LEU A 241 20.23 -32.64 0.04
N GLY A 242 20.93 -31.85 0.86
CA GLY A 242 22.36 -31.62 0.73
C GLY A 242 22.80 -30.86 -0.53
N VAL A 243 21.88 -30.14 -1.18
CA VAL A 243 22.21 -29.32 -2.37
C VAL A 243 23.05 -28.12 -1.93
N PRO A 244 24.13 -27.78 -2.68
CA PRO A 244 24.90 -26.58 -2.38
C PRO A 244 24.03 -25.32 -2.39
N ILE A 245 24.02 -24.58 -1.30
CA ILE A 245 23.16 -23.40 -1.10
C ILE A 245 23.42 -22.33 -2.16
N ALA A 246 24.68 -22.17 -2.59
CA ALA A 246 25.05 -21.26 -3.67
C ALA A 246 24.28 -21.53 -4.97
N VAL A 247 24.09 -22.80 -5.32
CA VAL A 247 23.31 -23.21 -6.49
C VAL A 247 21.84 -22.85 -6.33
N THR A 248 21.28 -23.08 -5.13
CA THR A 248 19.89 -22.71 -4.82
C THR A 248 19.66 -21.21 -4.96
N PHE A 249 20.55 -20.38 -4.42
CA PHE A 249 20.47 -18.91 -4.55
C PHE A 249 20.54 -18.48 -6.01
N LYS A 250 21.47 -19.05 -6.81
CA LYS A 250 21.61 -18.73 -8.22
C LYS A 250 20.35 -19.06 -9.02
N ILE A 251 19.79 -20.26 -8.85
CA ILE A 251 18.57 -20.69 -9.53
C ILE A 251 17.40 -19.78 -9.14
N GLN A 252 17.27 -19.43 -7.87
CA GLN A 252 16.19 -18.55 -7.40
C GLN A 252 16.35 -17.13 -7.95
N SER A 253 17.56 -16.59 -8.01
CA SER A 253 17.84 -15.29 -8.61
C SER A 253 17.41 -15.25 -10.09
N GLU A 254 17.81 -16.24 -10.89
CA GLU A 254 17.44 -16.34 -12.30
C GLU A 254 15.91 -16.46 -12.46
N ASN A 255 15.26 -17.26 -11.62
CA ASN A 255 13.81 -17.41 -11.61
C ASN A 255 13.09 -16.09 -11.28
N MET A 256 13.55 -15.35 -10.26
CA MET A 256 13.02 -14.05 -9.88
C MET A 256 13.14 -13.01 -10.99
N ARG A 257 14.28 -13.00 -11.70
CA ARG A 257 14.47 -12.13 -12.89
C ARG A 257 13.47 -12.46 -13.99
N ARG A 258 13.20 -13.76 -14.23
CA ARG A 258 12.21 -14.19 -15.22
C ARG A 258 10.81 -13.74 -14.83
N ILE A 259 10.39 -14.00 -13.60
CA ILE A 259 9.08 -13.56 -13.05
C ILE A 259 8.93 -12.04 -13.19
N ARG A 260 9.97 -11.28 -12.85
CA ARG A 260 9.94 -9.80 -12.97
C ARG A 260 9.74 -9.35 -14.42
N LYS A 261 10.42 -9.98 -15.39
CA LYS A 261 10.24 -9.70 -16.82
C LYS A 261 8.81 -10.01 -17.28
N GLU A 262 8.24 -11.12 -16.84
CA GLU A 262 6.87 -11.52 -17.18
C GLU A 262 5.85 -10.52 -16.61
N LEU A 263 6.00 -10.10 -15.35
CA LEU A 263 5.15 -9.09 -14.72
C LEU A 263 5.21 -7.72 -15.42
N ILE A 264 6.39 -7.32 -15.91
CA ILE A 264 6.54 -6.07 -16.68
C ILE A 264 5.79 -6.19 -18.02
N LYS A 265 5.94 -7.32 -18.71
CA LYS A 265 5.22 -7.60 -19.97
C LYS A 265 3.71 -7.62 -19.76
N GLU A 266 3.24 -8.25 -18.68
CA GLU A 266 1.82 -8.29 -18.32
C GLU A 266 1.27 -6.88 -18.03
N LYS A 267 2.01 -6.06 -17.27
CA LYS A 267 1.63 -4.66 -17.02
C LYS A 267 1.57 -3.84 -18.30
N ALA A 268 2.53 -4.03 -19.21
CA ALA A 268 2.54 -3.36 -20.51
C ALA A 268 1.36 -3.82 -21.38
N ALA A 269 1.09 -5.12 -21.42
CA ALA A 269 -0.06 -5.67 -22.16
C ALA A 269 -1.40 -5.16 -21.62
N LYS A 270 -1.54 -5.00 -20.31
CA LYS A 270 -2.74 -4.42 -19.67
C LYS A 270 -2.89 -2.90 -19.90
N ALA A 271 -1.84 -2.20 -20.26
CA ALA A 271 -1.90 -0.77 -20.56
C ALA A 271 -2.57 -0.49 -21.91
N SER A 272 -2.34 -1.33 -22.93
CA SER A 272 -2.88 -1.17 -24.29
C SER A 272 -4.41 -1.04 -24.32
N PRO A 273 -5.22 -1.96 -23.74
CA PRO A 273 -6.67 -1.82 -23.76
C PRO A 273 -7.18 -0.60 -23.00
N LYS A 274 -6.47 -0.16 -21.95
CA LYS A 274 -6.86 1.06 -21.23
C LYS A 274 -6.71 2.32 -22.08
N VAL A 275 -5.62 2.41 -22.85
CA VAL A 275 -5.40 3.54 -23.76
C VAL A 275 -6.51 3.56 -24.82
N THR A 276 -6.80 2.42 -25.45
CA THR A 276 -7.87 2.31 -26.45
C THR A 276 -9.24 2.71 -25.87
N LEU A 277 -9.55 2.29 -24.64
CA LEU A 277 -10.80 2.60 -23.98
C LEU A 277 -10.92 4.12 -23.70
N ILE A 278 -9.85 4.74 -23.19
CA ILE A 278 -9.81 6.18 -22.92
C ILE A 278 -9.95 6.97 -24.25
N THR A 279 -9.20 6.61 -25.29
CA THR A 279 -9.29 7.28 -26.59
C THR A 279 -10.68 7.16 -27.20
N THR A 280 -11.31 6.00 -27.14
CA THR A 280 -12.68 5.80 -27.63
C THR A 280 -13.68 6.63 -26.85
N PHE A 281 -13.60 6.66 -25.52
CA PHE A 281 -14.52 7.44 -24.67
C PHE A 281 -14.33 8.95 -24.76
N VAL A 282 -13.17 9.43 -25.17
CA VAL A 282 -12.90 10.86 -25.36
C VAL A 282 -13.15 11.27 -26.80
N VAL A 283 -12.61 10.53 -27.77
CA VAL A 283 -12.67 10.92 -29.19
C VAL A 283 -14.08 10.74 -29.78
N ALA A 284 -14.77 9.63 -29.44
CA ALA A 284 -16.10 9.39 -29.99
C ALA A 284 -17.15 10.45 -29.59
N PRO A 285 -17.30 10.82 -28.28
CA PRO A 285 -18.24 11.89 -27.91
C PRO A 285 -17.87 13.26 -28.48
N THR A 286 -16.58 13.59 -28.54
CA THR A 286 -16.13 14.87 -29.09
C THR A 286 -16.40 14.98 -30.60
N ALA A 287 -16.19 13.90 -31.36
CA ALA A 287 -16.50 13.83 -32.78
C ALA A 287 -18.02 13.97 -33.03
N ILE A 288 -18.83 13.26 -32.23
CA ILE A 288 -20.31 13.36 -32.32
C ILE A 288 -20.77 14.77 -31.97
N ALA A 289 -20.23 15.38 -30.92
CA ALA A 289 -20.59 16.75 -30.53
C ALA A 289 -20.21 17.78 -31.60
N LEU A 290 -19.08 17.59 -32.26
CA LEU A 290 -18.60 18.49 -33.30
C LEU A 290 -19.46 18.37 -34.57
N ILE A 291 -19.72 17.16 -35.02
CA ILE A 291 -20.56 16.91 -36.20
C ILE A 291 -22.00 17.33 -35.93
N GLY A 292 -22.56 16.96 -34.79
CA GLY A 292 -23.91 17.34 -34.40
C GLY A 292 -24.06 18.86 -34.21
N GLY A 293 -23.07 19.51 -33.60
CA GLY A 293 -23.04 20.97 -33.46
C GLY A 293 -23.01 21.71 -34.79
N LEU A 294 -22.18 21.26 -35.74
CA LEU A 294 -22.13 21.81 -37.09
C LEU A 294 -23.46 21.60 -37.85
N MET A 295 -24.09 20.43 -37.67
CA MET A 295 -25.38 20.14 -38.29
C MET A 295 -26.50 21.06 -37.75
N VAL A 296 -26.52 21.28 -36.44
CA VAL A 296 -27.48 22.23 -35.81
C VAL A 296 -27.25 23.66 -36.29
N LEU A 297 -26.01 24.10 -36.36
CA LEU A 297 -25.68 25.44 -36.90
C LEU A 297 -26.13 25.61 -38.34
N ASN A 298 -25.92 24.63 -39.21
CA ASN A 298 -26.33 24.64 -40.59
C ASN A 298 -27.87 24.72 -40.73
N ILE A 299 -28.62 23.99 -39.90
CA ILE A 299 -30.09 24.06 -39.86
C ILE A 299 -30.58 25.46 -39.43
N LEU A 300 -29.96 26.03 -38.40
CA LEU A 300 -30.30 27.38 -37.92
C LEU A 300 -30.03 28.43 -38.98
N GLU A 301 -28.91 28.34 -39.68
CA GLU A 301 -28.55 29.28 -40.75
C GLU A 301 -29.50 29.17 -41.95
N SER A 302 -29.88 27.96 -42.35
CA SER A 302 -30.86 27.73 -43.39
C SER A 302 -32.27 28.26 -43.04
N THR A 303 -32.65 28.18 -41.76
CA THR A 303 -33.94 28.67 -41.25
C THR A 303 -33.96 30.19 -41.22
N THR A 304 -32.87 30.88 -40.88
CA THR A 304 -32.77 32.34 -40.92
C THR A 304 -32.81 32.88 -42.34
N MET A 305 -32.12 32.24 -43.29
CA MET A 305 -32.22 32.62 -44.72
C MET A 305 -33.64 32.46 -45.29
N PHE A 306 -34.37 31.44 -44.84
CA PHE A 306 -35.76 31.22 -45.27
C PHE A 306 -36.71 32.27 -44.69
N SER A 307 -36.51 32.72 -43.46
CA SER A 307 -37.27 33.82 -42.84
C SER A 307 -37.03 35.12 -43.51
N ASP A 308 -35.81 35.44 -43.93
CA ASP A 308 -35.49 36.71 -44.67
C ASP A 308 -36.05 36.75 -46.10
N MET A 309 -36.24 35.54 -46.71
CA MET A 309 -36.92 35.48 -48.05
C MET A 309 -38.43 35.68 -47.98
N LEU A 310 -39.07 35.36 -46.83
CA LEU A 310 -40.52 35.58 -46.65
C LEU A 310 -40.89 36.96 -46.17
N THR A 311 -39.93 37.79 -45.77
CA THR A 311 -40.15 39.17 -45.30
C THR A 311 -39.83 40.22 -46.33
N LYS A 312 -39.38 39.83 -47.52
CA LYS A 312 -39.25 40.67 -48.71
C LYS A 312 -40.39 40.43 -49.70
#